data_8fbad8f2e965368653ab5e51c5df6bc8
#
_entry.id   8fbad8f2e965368653ab5e51c5df6bc8
#
_cell.length_a   1.000
_cell.length_b   1.000
_cell.length_c   1.000
_cell.angle_alpha   90.00
_cell.angle_beta   90.00
_cell.angle_gamma   90.00
#
_symmetry.space_group_name_H-M   'P 1'
#
loop_
_entity.id
_entity.type
_entity.pdbx_description
1 polymer ?
#
loop_
_entity_poly.entity_id
_entity_poly.type
_entity_poly.pdbx_seq_one_letter_code
_entity_poly.pdbx_strand_id
1 'polypeptide(L)'
;MNKWIWLALAAILAAALACTSSGGSAVGSGESCDRNGNAGTCKGSYSKLSGAYSKTVKADLVHANDAVPVVITVSVESGTVRVSAKAPDGTVARAEANPGTPATLSGNATGALGQFTVTFEAVGGDATGVTYTIAYQIP
;
A
#
# COMPACT_ATOMS: atom_id res chain seq x y z
N MET A 1 4.30 -50.58 10.69
CA MET A 1 4.31 -49.15 10.33
C MET A 1 3.36 -48.40 11.26
N ASN A 2 3.90 -47.46 12.04
CA ASN A 2 3.11 -46.78 13.06
C ASN A 2 2.14 -45.78 12.45
N LYS A 3 0.86 -45.99 12.68
CA LYS A 3 -0.24 -45.10 12.24
C LYS A 3 -0.03 -43.63 12.70
N TRP A 4 0.78 -43.41 13.70
CA TRP A 4 1.12 -42.09 14.24
C TRP A 4 2.02 -41.26 13.30
N ILE A 5 2.85 -41.90 12.48
CA ILE A 5 3.73 -41.24 11.51
C ILE A 5 2.88 -40.61 10.40
N TRP A 6 1.80 -41.26 10.00
CA TRP A 6 0.90 -40.73 8.97
C TRP A 6 0.09 -39.51 9.43
N LEU A 7 -0.29 -39.48 10.72
CA LEU A 7 -0.98 -38.34 11.29
C LEU A 7 -0.06 -37.12 11.42
N ALA A 8 1.21 -37.33 11.74
CA ALA A 8 2.20 -36.25 11.77
C ALA A 8 2.47 -35.66 10.38
N LEU A 9 2.55 -36.51 9.36
CA LEU A 9 2.75 -36.04 7.96
C LEU A 9 1.54 -35.27 7.45
N ALA A 10 0.32 -35.69 7.77
CA ALA A 10 -0.89 -34.98 7.37
C ALA A 10 -1.00 -33.60 8.03
N ALA A 11 -0.56 -33.47 9.29
CA ALA A 11 -0.54 -32.19 9.99
C ALA A 11 0.47 -31.20 9.39
N ILE A 12 1.63 -31.67 8.91
CA ILE A 12 2.65 -30.84 8.25
C ILE A 12 2.17 -30.37 6.87
N LEU A 13 1.46 -31.21 6.12
CA LEU A 13 0.88 -30.81 4.83
C LEU A 13 -0.25 -29.76 4.98
N ALA A 14 -1.04 -29.86 6.05
CA ALA A 14 -2.10 -28.89 6.31
C ALA A 14 -1.56 -27.50 6.70
N ALA A 15 -0.41 -27.46 7.39
CA ALA A 15 0.25 -26.20 7.74
C ALA A 15 0.89 -25.50 6.51
N ALA A 16 1.29 -26.24 5.48
CA ALA A 16 1.89 -25.68 4.26
C ALA A 16 0.86 -24.99 3.33
N LEU A 17 -0.44 -25.29 3.47
CA LEU A 17 -1.51 -24.67 2.69
C LEU A 17 -2.06 -23.38 3.31
N ALA A 18 -1.61 -22.99 4.50
CA ALA A 18 -2.01 -21.75 5.17
C ALA A 18 -1.21 -20.50 4.74
N CYS A 19 -0.26 -20.62 3.81
CA CYS A 19 0.35 -19.48 3.14
C CYS A 19 -0.50 -19.05 1.94
N THR A 20 -1.75 -18.67 2.17
CA THR A 20 -2.43 -17.80 1.24
C THR A 20 -1.76 -16.44 1.34
N SER A 21 -0.88 -16.15 0.41
CA SER A 21 -0.43 -14.78 0.20
C SER A 21 -1.68 -13.95 -0.06
N SER A 22 -2.11 -13.17 0.91
CA SER A 22 -3.15 -12.15 0.74
C SER A 22 -2.57 -11.00 -0.09
N GLY A 23 -2.08 -11.31 -1.29
CA GLY A 23 -1.60 -10.34 -2.26
C GLY A 23 -2.81 -9.64 -2.85
N GLY A 24 -2.92 -8.34 -2.59
CA GLY A 24 -3.88 -7.49 -3.26
C GLY A 24 -3.45 -7.24 -4.70
N SER A 25 -4.39 -6.81 -5.51
CA SER A 25 -4.16 -6.40 -6.88
C SER A 25 -4.77 -5.04 -7.16
N ALA A 26 -4.10 -4.25 -7.99
CA ALA A 26 -4.61 -2.98 -8.48
C ALA A 26 -4.56 -2.97 -10.00
N VAL A 27 -5.69 -2.68 -10.62
CA VAL A 27 -5.76 -2.43 -12.07
C VAL A 27 -5.74 -0.92 -12.26
N GLY A 28 -4.66 -0.39 -12.81
CA GLY A 28 -4.42 1.05 -12.93
C GLY A 28 -4.59 1.56 -14.35
N SER A 29 -4.85 2.84 -14.47
CA SER A 29 -4.95 3.57 -15.73
C SER A 29 -3.79 4.54 -15.98
N GLY A 30 -2.67 4.31 -15.34
CA GLY A 30 -1.48 5.14 -15.46
C GLY A 30 -1.27 6.09 -14.28
N GLU A 31 -0.06 6.52 -14.15
CA GLU A 31 0.39 7.43 -13.12
C GLU A 31 1.26 8.52 -13.75
N SER A 32 1.10 9.71 -13.26
CA SER A 32 1.95 10.86 -13.61
C SER A 32 2.62 11.38 -12.35
N CYS A 33 3.93 11.50 -12.39
CA CYS A 33 4.72 12.05 -11.29
C CYS A 33 5.52 13.26 -11.77
N ASP A 34 5.44 14.35 -11.01
CA ASP A 34 6.19 15.57 -11.22
C ASP A 34 7.07 15.83 -10.00
N ARG A 35 8.29 16.30 -10.23
CA ARG A 35 9.22 16.67 -9.17
C ARG A 35 9.78 18.05 -9.40
N ASN A 36 9.86 18.83 -8.32
CA ASN A 36 10.52 20.14 -8.32
C ASN A 36 11.45 20.21 -7.11
N GLY A 37 12.75 20.10 -7.37
CA GLY A 37 13.75 20.04 -6.29
C GLY A 37 13.56 18.80 -5.41
N ASN A 38 13.36 19.01 -4.13
CA ASN A 38 13.15 17.97 -3.12
C ASN A 38 11.68 17.62 -2.89
N ALA A 39 10.75 18.27 -3.57
CA ALA A 39 9.32 17.98 -3.49
C ALA A 39 8.84 17.25 -4.74
N GLY A 40 7.93 16.31 -4.56
CA GLY A 40 7.33 15.61 -5.68
C GLY A 40 5.84 15.34 -5.45
N THR A 41 5.14 15.12 -6.54
CA THR A 41 3.71 14.76 -6.53
C THR A 41 3.44 13.70 -7.58
N CYS A 42 2.85 12.58 -7.16
CA CYS A 42 2.35 11.55 -8.05
C CYS A 42 0.83 11.51 -8.02
N LYS A 43 0.20 11.45 -9.18
CA LYS A 43 -1.25 11.31 -9.35
C LYS A 43 -1.54 10.07 -10.18
N GLY A 44 -2.52 9.30 -9.75
CA GLY A 44 -2.92 8.12 -10.48
C GLY A 44 -4.31 7.64 -10.12
N SER A 45 -4.70 6.54 -10.74
CA SER A 45 -6.00 5.94 -10.49
C SER A 45 -5.93 4.41 -10.62
N TYR A 46 -6.84 3.74 -9.92
CA TYR A 46 -7.12 2.33 -10.10
C TYR A 46 -8.58 2.16 -10.49
N SER A 47 -8.85 1.48 -11.59
CA SER A 47 -10.21 1.11 -11.95
C SER A 47 -10.79 0.10 -10.96
N LYS A 48 -9.94 -0.78 -10.42
CA LYS A 48 -10.28 -1.77 -9.39
C LYS A 48 -9.10 -2.00 -8.45
N LEU A 49 -9.38 -2.04 -7.16
CA LEU A 49 -8.45 -2.40 -6.10
C LEU A 49 -9.05 -3.56 -5.31
N SER A 50 -8.27 -4.62 -5.14
CA SER A 50 -8.64 -5.82 -4.37
C SER A 50 -7.56 -6.10 -3.33
N GLY A 51 -7.95 -6.30 -2.07
CA GLY A 51 -7.00 -6.55 -0.98
C GLY A 51 -6.03 -5.40 -0.74
N ALA A 52 -4.84 -5.72 -0.26
CA ALA A 52 -3.79 -4.74 0.03
C ALA A 52 -2.78 -4.68 -1.12
N TYR A 53 -2.53 -3.48 -1.63
CA TYR A 53 -1.59 -3.22 -2.71
C TYR A 53 -0.53 -2.21 -2.26
N SER A 54 0.74 -2.58 -2.37
CA SER A 54 1.87 -1.71 -2.06
C SER A 54 2.28 -0.92 -3.29
N LYS A 55 2.17 0.39 -3.20
CA LYS A 55 2.61 1.33 -4.24
C LYS A 55 4.01 1.83 -3.95
N THR A 56 4.93 1.56 -4.86
CA THR A 56 6.29 2.09 -4.81
C THR A 56 6.37 3.39 -5.60
N VAL A 57 6.91 4.43 -4.98
CA VAL A 57 7.18 5.73 -5.59
C VAL A 57 8.67 5.88 -5.76
N LYS A 58 9.12 6.10 -6.99
CA LYS A 58 10.54 6.37 -7.29
C LYS A 58 10.90 7.80 -6.90
N ALA A 59 11.96 7.94 -6.11
CA ALA A 59 12.47 9.21 -5.63
C ALA A 59 13.98 9.09 -5.43
N ASP A 60 14.74 9.39 -6.45
CA ASP A 60 16.17 9.06 -6.60
C ASP A 60 17.09 9.53 -5.46
N LEU A 61 16.69 10.58 -4.75
CA LEU A 61 17.48 11.14 -3.64
C LEU A 61 17.12 10.56 -2.27
N VAL A 62 16.16 9.64 -2.20
CA VAL A 62 15.78 8.97 -0.95
C VAL A 62 16.78 7.88 -0.61
N HIS A 63 17.26 7.89 0.65
CA HIS A 63 18.15 6.87 1.17
C HIS A 63 17.40 5.84 2.00
N ALA A 64 18.05 4.73 2.28
CA ALA A 64 17.49 3.68 3.13
C ALA A 64 17.22 4.22 4.53
N ASN A 65 16.04 3.91 5.08
CA ASN A 65 15.54 4.34 6.38
C ASN A 65 15.29 5.85 6.53
N ASP A 66 15.25 6.61 5.43
CA ASP A 66 14.79 7.98 5.48
C ASP A 66 13.31 8.04 5.91
N ALA A 67 12.98 9.00 6.76
CA ALA A 67 11.58 9.35 7.02
C ALA A 67 11.13 10.33 5.93
N VAL A 68 10.35 9.85 4.99
CA VAL A 68 9.85 10.63 3.85
C VAL A 68 8.48 11.19 4.19
N PRO A 69 8.35 12.50 4.46
CA PRO A 69 7.04 13.12 4.69
C PRO A 69 6.15 12.95 3.47
N VAL A 70 4.95 12.45 3.69
CA VAL A 70 3.95 12.24 2.65
C VAL A 70 2.60 12.84 3.05
N VAL A 71 1.91 13.38 2.06
CA VAL A 71 0.48 13.74 2.15
C VAL A 71 -0.22 13.01 1.02
N ILE A 72 -1.15 12.12 1.38
CA ILE A 72 -1.85 11.27 0.42
C ILE A 72 -3.32 11.59 0.49
N THR A 73 -3.89 11.97 -0.66
CA THR A 73 -5.34 12.17 -0.81
C THR A 73 -5.89 11.05 -1.67
N VAL A 74 -6.97 10.44 -1.22
CA VAL A 74 -7.63 9.32 -1.91
C VAL A 74 -9.13 9.60 -1.99
N SER A 75 -9.71 9.32 -3.15
CA SER A 75 -11.16 9.26 -3.35
C SER A 75 -11.54 7.94 -4.03
N VAL A 76 -12.78 7.51 -3.83
CA VAL A 76 -13.28 6.23 -4.33
C VAL A 76 -14.72 6.39 -4.80
N GLU A 77 -15.08 5.73 -5.90
CA GLU A 77 -16.46 5.74 -6.42
C GLU A 77 -17.31 4.68 -5.73
N SER A 78 -16.77 3.50 -5.48
CA SER A 78 -17.45 2.44 -4.73
C SER A 78 -16.48 1.65 -3.86
N GLY A 79 -16.97 1.13 -2.73
CA GLY A 79 -16.18 0.43 -1.74
C GLY A 79 -15.49 1.38 -0.77
N THR A 80 -14.58 0.83 0.03
CA THR A 80 -13.79 1.56 1.03
C THR A 80 -12.31 1.32 0.78
N VAL A 81 -11.52 2.37 0.78
CA VAL A 81 -10.07 2.29 0.62
C VAL A 81 -9.39 2.86 1.86
N ARG A 82 -8.54 2.05 2.47
CA ARG A 82 -7.60 2.50 3.51
C ARG A 82 -6.24 2.74 2.88
N VAL A 83 -5.70 3.92 3.08
CA VAL A 83 -4.31 4.24 2.73
C VAL A 83 -3.47 4.27 4.00
N SER A 84 -2.25 3.77 3.92
CA SER A 84 -1.31 3.78 5.05
C SER A 84 0.11 4.07 4.60
N ALA A 85 0.86 4.71 5.48
CA ALA A 85 2.29 4.92 5.36
C ALA A 85 2.95 4.52 6.67
N LYS A 86 4.06 3.79 6.59
CA LYS A 86 4.82 3.34 7.74
C LYS A 86 6.15 4.09 7.80
N ALA A 87 6.38 4.79 8.91
CA ALA A 87 7.63 5.48 9.19
C ALA A 87 8.75 4.51 9.60
N PRO A 88 10.03 4.91 9.51
CA PRO A 88 11.16 4.08 9.93
C PRO A 88 11.14 3.67 11.40
N ASP A 89 10.52 4.47 12.26
CA ASP A 89 10.35 4.18 13.70
C ASP A 89 9.23 3.16 13.98
N GLY A 90 8.51 2.70 12.94
CA GLY A 90 7.40 1.76 13.02
C GLY A 90 6.02 2.42 13.18
N THR A 91 5.95 3.74 13.34
CA THR A 91 4.67 4.47 13.39
C THR A 91 3.94 4.34 12.06
N VAL A 92 2.64 3.99 12.11
CA VAL A 92 1.80 3.84 10.93
C VAL A 92 0.71 4.91 10.93
N ALA A 93 0.73 5.77 9.92
CA ALA A 93 -0.38 6.69 9.64
C ALA A 93 -1.40 6.00 8.72
N ARG A 94 -2.68 6.21 8.97
CA ARG A 94 -3.79 5.63 8.19
C ARG A 94 -4.89 6.65 7.97
N ALA A 95 -5.57 6.52 6.83
CA ALA A 95 -6.81 7.23 6.55
C ALA A 95 -7.72 6.35 5.68
N GLU A 96 -9.02 6.55 5.75
CA GLU A 96 -10.02 5.72 5.07
C GLU A 96 -10.95 6.59 4.24
N ALA A 97 -11.06 6.26 2.94
CA ALA A 97 -11.94 6.93 1.99
C ALA A 97 -13.18 6.06 1.71
N ASN A 98 -14.32 6.71 1.66
CA ASN A 98 -15.60 6.13 1.26
C ASN A 98 -16.19 6.95 0.11
N PRO A 99 -17.17 6.42 -0.65
CA PRO A 99 -17.85 7.18 -1.68
C PRO A 99 -18.40 8.52 -1.14
N GLY A 100 -18.03 9.62 -1.79
CA GLY A 100 -18.40 10.96 -1.36
C GLY A 100 -17.64 11.53 -0.15
N THR A 101 -16.72 10.73 0.45
CA THR A 101 -15.91 11.14 1.60
C THR A 101 -14.43 10.82 1.31
N PRO A 102 -13.71 11.71 0.61
CA PRO A 102 -12.28 11.56 0.38
C PRO A 102 -11.49 11.53 1.69
N ALA A 103 -10.37 10.83 1.69
CA ALA A 103 -9.45 10.78 2.82
C ALA A 103 -8.16 11.53 2.52
N THR A 104 -7.58 12.15 3.53
CA THR A 104 -6.24 12.73 3.49
C THR A 104 -5.42 12.14 4.63
N LEU A 105 -4.28 11.55 4.30
CA LEU A 105 -3.30 11.03 5.23
C LEU A 105 -2.10 11.96 5.22
N SER A 106 -1.63 12.34 6.42
CA SER A 106 -0.35 13.02 6.60
C SER A 106 0.52 12.18 7.53
N GLY A 107 1.73 11.88 7.12
CA GLY A 107 2.65 11.05 7.89
C GLY A 107 3.98 10.88 7.21
N ASN A 108 4.73 9.86 7.60
CA ASN A 108 6.00 9.51 7.00
C ASN A 108 5.96 8.11 6.40
N ALA A 109 6.57 7.96 5.23
CA ALA A 109 6.91 6.66 4.65
C ALA A 109 8.37 6.33 4.95
N THR A 110 8.72 5.06 4.89
CA THR A 110 10.10 4.60 5.03
C THR A 110 10.79 4.60 3.68
N GLY A 111 11.89 5.34 3.57
CA GLY A 111 12.75 5.32 2.41
C GLY A 111 13.49 4.01 2.25
N ALA A 112 13.62 3.58 1.01
CA ALA A 112 14.59 2.61 0.53
C ALA A 112 15.47 3.33 -0.50
N LEU A 113 16.50 2.68 -1.01
CA LEU A 113 17.39 3.34 -1.99
C LEU A 113 16.63 3.76 -3.24
N GLY A 114 16.47 5.07 -3.42
CA GLY A 114 15.83 5.68 -4.58
C GLY A 114 14.31 5.54 -4.65
N GLN A 115 13.64 5.19 -3.54
CA GLN A 115 12.19 4.97 -3.53
C GLN A 115 11.60 4.94 -2.11
N PHE A 116 10.28 5.02 -2.03
CA PHE A 116 9.52 4.72 -0.82
C PHE A 116 8.21 4.00 -1.19
N THR A 117 7.54 3.42 -0.20
CA THR A 117 6.32 2.63 -0.42
C THR A 117 5.19 3.12 0.45
N VAL A 118 3.99 3.19 -0.12
CA VAL A 118 2.72 3.41 0.58
C VAL A 118 1.78 2.26 0.27
N THR A 119 0.79 2.00 1.11
CA THR A 119 -0.12 0.88 0.93
C THR A 119 -1.55 1.37 0.76
N PHE A 120 -2.23 0.84 -0.26
CA PHE A 120 -3.67 1.00 -0.49
C PHE A 120 -4.35 -0.34 -0.23
N GLU A 121 -5.41 -0.34 0.56
CA GLU A 121 -6.14 -1.55 0.91
C GLU A 121 -7.63 -1.35 0.67
N ALA A 122 -8.23 -2.26 -0.11
CA ALA A 122 -9.67 -2.36 -0.23
C ALA A 122 -10.23 -3.08 1.01
N VAL A 123 -11.08 -2.40 1.77
CA VAL A 123 -11.61 -2.89 3.05
C VAL A 123 -13.00 -3.47 2.85
N GLY A 124 -13.17 -4.74 3.24
CA GLY A 124 -14.49 -5.41 3.20
C GLY A 124 -14.95 -5.83 1.81
N GLY A 125 -14.10 -5.77 0.80
CA GLY A 125 -14.37 -6.14 -0.57
C GLY A 125 -13.64 -5.24 -1.56
N ASP A 126 -13.86 -5.44 -2.85
CA ASP A 126 -13.21 -4.65 -3.89
C ASP A 126 -13.67 -3.18 -3.86
N ALA A 127 -12.75 -2.28 -4.20
CA ALA A 127 -13.04 -0.87 -4.43
C ALA A 127 -12.85 -0.54 -5.91
N THR A 128 -13.66 0.37 -6.44
CA THR A 128 -13.59 0.80 -7.84
C THR A 128 -13.53 2.32 -7.96
N GLY A 129 -12.97 2.80 -9.07
CA GLY A 129 -12.85 4.24 -9.31
C GLY A 129 -12.01 4.94 -8.24
N VAL A 130 -10.87 4.35 -7.88
CA VAL A 130 -9.94 4.92 -6.90
C VAL A 130 -9.05 5.93 -7.58
N THR A 131 -9.02 7.16 -7.09
CA THR A 131 -8.07 8.19 -7.51
C THR A 131 -7.21 8.61 -6.33
N TYR A 132 -5.95 8.86 -6.58
CA TYR A 132 -5.03 9.26 -5.51
C TYR A 132 -4.05 10.34 -5.96
N THR A 133 -3.59 11.09 -4.99
CA THR A 133 -2.47 12.03 -5.12
C THR A 133 -1.51 11.78 -3.95
N ILE A 134 -0.25 11.54 -4.25
CA ILE A 134 0.81 11.37 -3.25
C ILE A 134 1.76 12.56 -3.41
N ALA A 135 1.72 13.49 -2.46
CA ALA A 135 2.71 14.56 -2.34
C ALA A 135 3.76 14.14 -1.31
N TYR A 136 5.03 14.35 -1.63
CA TYR A 136 6.13 13.95 -0.76
C TYR A 136 7.24 14.98 -0.75
N GLN A 137 8.04 14.96 0.33
CA GLN A 137 9.23 15.77 0.50
C GLN A 137 10.43 14.86 0.71
N ILE A 138 11.47 15.03 -0.08
CA ILE A 138 12.76 14.33 0.13
C ILE A 138 13.51 15.03 1.25
N PRO A 139 13.94 14.28 2.29
CA PRO A 139 14.69 14.84 3.40
C PRO A 139 16.03 15.45 3.02
#